data_6a4ba95bf5bd99dd3e27fe70ea168a95
#
_entry.id   6a4ba95bf5bd99dd3e27fe70ea168a95
#
_cell.length_a   1.000
_cell.length_b   1.000
_cell.length_c   1.000
_cell.angle_alpha   90.00
_cell.angle_beta   90.00
_cell.angle_gamma   90.00
#
_symmetry.space_group_name_H-M   'P 1'
#
loop_
_entity.id
_entity.type
_entity.pdbx_description
1 polymer ?
#
loop_
_entity_poly.entity_id
_entity_poly.type
_entity_poly.pdbx_seq_one_letter_code
_entity_poly.pdbx_strand_id
1 'polypeptide(L)'
;LIVLSASCRNNTQKGEVQKIGSQNYGLELTTRLTDCIIIPDGMVWIPGGEFHHGVVAADTMAMNHERPQHKVAVDGFLMDTHEVTNAQFAKFVDENGYVTVAERAIDWEDMKQQVPPGTPKPYDSILQQGSLVFKKTQSSVPNLFDYSQWWVWKIGANWRHPQGPGSTIDGKGDHPVVHIAYEGALAYCNWSGRKLPNCKI
;
A
#
# COMPACT_ATOMS: atom_id res chain seq x y z
N LEU A 1 1.87 -0.23 -3.31
CA LEU A 1 0.72 0.70 -3.33
C LEU A 1 0.21 0.84 -1.90
N ILE A 2 0.31 2.05 -1.33
CA ILE A 2 -0.13 2.30 0.05
C ILE A 2 -1.45 3.08 -0.05
N VAL A 3 -2.55 2.43 0.30
CA VAL A 3 -3.86 3.05 0.48
C VAL A 3 -4.15 3.08 1.98
N LEU A 4 -4.55 4.21 2.50
CA LEU A 4 -4.69 4.43 3.94
C LEU A 4 -6.15 4.53 4.36
N SER A 5 -6.48 3.99 5.53
CA SER A 5 -7.79 4.14 6.18
C SER A 5 -7.62 4.72 7.58
N ALA A 6 -8.54 5.57 7.99
CA ALA A 6 -8.61 6.13 9.34
C ALA A 6 -9.86 5.66 10.08
N SER A 7 -9.69 5.23 11.32
CA SER A 7 -10.80 4.91 12.22
C SER A 7 -11.08 6.11 13.13
N CYS A 8 -12.31 6.59 13.15
CA CYS A 8 -12.70 7.77 13.93
C CYS A 8 -12.57 7.53 15.44
N ARG A 9 -11.76 8.34 16.11
CA ARG A 9 -11.93 8.64 17.54
C ARG A 9 -12.47 10.05 17.66
N ASN A 10 -13.55 10.19 18.45
CA ASN A 10 -14.21 11.47 18.70
C ASN A 10 -13.21 12.53 19.18
N ASN A 11 -13.06 13.60 18.41
CA ASN A 11 -12.51 14.85 18.89
C ASN A 11 -13.28 16.00 18.23
N THR A 12 -13.95 16.80 19.05
CA THR A 12 -14.89 17.83 18.65
C THR A 12 -14.15 19.12 18.26
N GLN A 13 -13.93 19.32 16.95
CA GLN A 13 -13.63 20.66 16.43
C GLN A 13 -14.62 21.02 15.32
N LYS A 14 -15.19 22.24 15.41
CA LYS A 14 -16.16 22.78 14.44
C LYS A 14 -15.46 23.17 13.14
N GLY A 15 -15.73 22.47 12.06
CA GLY A 15 -15.36 22.82 10.69
C GLY A 15 -16.58 22.82 9.78
N GLU A 16 -16.55 23.57 8.70
CA GLU A 16 -17.63 23.75 7.75
C GLU A 16 -18.07 22.41 7.09
N VAL A 17 -19.39 22.18 7.08
CA VAL A 17 -20.04 20.99 6.51
C VAL A 17 -20.21 21.19 5.02
N GLN A 18 -19.44 20.47 4.19
CA GLN A 18 -19.75 20.35 2.77
C GLN A 18 -20.83 19.27 2.55
N LYS A 19 -21.96 19.68 1.97
CA LYS A 19 -23.01 18.75 1.49
C LYS A 19 -22.56 18.12 0.17
N ILE A 20 -22.25 16.84 0.20
CA ILE A 20 -22.00 16.05 -1.02
C ILE A 20 -23.35 15.62 -1.59
N GLY A 21 -23.63 16.08 -2.81
CA GLY A 21 -24.82 15.68 -3.57
C GLY A 21 -24.77 14.19 -3.95
N SER A 22 -25.84 13.47 -3.62
CA SER A 22 -26.02 12.06 -3.97
C SER A 22 -26.22 11.89 -5.47
N GLN A 23 -25.29 11.22 -6.16
CA GLN A 23 -25.60 10.58 -7.44
C GLN A 23 -26.09 9.16 -7.17
N ASN A 24 -27.34 8.90 -7.58
CA ASN A 24 -28.02 7.63 -7.42
C ASN A 24 -27.36 6.51 -8.22
N TYR A 25 -26.57 5.67 -7.56
CA TYR A 25 -26.39 4.27 -7.96
C TYR A 25 -27.32 3.44 -7.08
N GLY A 26 -28.31 2.76 -7.68
CA GLY A 26 -29.45 2.11 -7.06
C GLY A 26 -29.17 1.04 -6.00
N LEU A 27 -28.60 1.47 -4.89
CA LEU A 27 -28.50 0.76 -3.62
C LEU A 27 -29.17 1.64 -2.56
N GLU A 28 -30.31 1.20 -2.05
CA GLU A 28 -30.91 1.78 -0.85
C GLU A 28 -29.98 1.56 0.34
N LEU A 29 -29.06 2.51 0.53
CA LEU A 29 -28.21 2.58 1.71
C LEU A 29 -28.95 3.31 2.81
N THR A 30 -29.65 2.56 3.67
CA THR A 30 -30.16 3.06 4.95
C THR A 30 -28.99 3.27 5.90
N THR A 31 -28.14 4.26 5.64
CA THR A 31 -27.12 4.68 6.60
C THR A 31 -27.71 5.82 7.41
N ARG A 32 -28.04 5.56 8.67
CA ARG A 32 -28.25 6.63 9.65
C ARG A 32 -26.91 7.35 9.83
N LEU A 33 -26.74 8.48 9.17
CA LEU A 33 -25.72 9.47 9.50
C LEU A 33 -26.15 10.11 10.83
N THR A 34 -25.76 9.49 11.93
CA THR A 34 -26.15 9.97 13.27
C THR A 34 -25.18 10.99 13.83
N ASP A 35 -24.00 11.22 13.21
CA ASP A 35 -23.04 12.22 13.67
C ASP A 35 -22.38 12.92 12.48
N CYS A 36 -22.08 14.21 12.60
CA CYS A 36 -21.35 14.98 11.61
C CYS A 36 -19.91 14.43 11.51
N ILE A 37 -19.65 13.62 10.50
CA ILE A 37 -18.30 13.13 10.22
C ILE A 37 -17.52 14.28 9.58
N ILE A 38 -16.47 14.74 10.27
CA ILE A 38 -15.50 15.67 9.69
C ILE A 38 -14.59 14.85 8.79
N ILE A 39 -14.70 15.08 7.47
CA ILE A 39 -13.83 14.42 6.49
C ILE A 39 -12.55 15.25 6.36
N PRO A 40 -11.37 14.71 6.72
CA PRO A 40 -10.11 15.38 6.50
C PRO A 40 -9.86 15.63 5.01
N ASP A 41 -9.11 16.68 4.70
CA ASP A 41 -8.70 16.96 3.33
C ASP A 41 -7.95 15.78 2.70
N GLY A 42 -8.25 15.48 1.43
CA GLY A 42 -7.69 14.35 0.70
C GLY A 42 -8.28 12.97 1.06
N MET A 43 -9.32 12.91 1.91
CA MET A 43 -10.01 11.67 2.24
C MET A 43 -11.46 11.67 1.75
N VAL A 44 -12.05 10.49 1.64
CA VAL A 44 -13.45 10.27 1.30
C VAL A 44 -14.08 9.31 2.29
N TRP A 45 -15.34 9.54 2.62
CA TRP A 45 -16.12 8.60 3.42
C TRP A 45 -16.61 7.44 2.56
N ILE A 46 -16.25 6.22 2.94
CA ILE A 46 -16.79 5.00 2.37
C ILE A 46 -17.87 4.49 3.33
N PRO A 47 -19.14 4.46 2.91
CA PRO A 47 -20.21 3.96 3.76
C PRO A 47 -20.03 2.47 4.04
N GLY A 48 -20.42 2.04 5.23
CA GLY A 48 -20.48 0.64 5.58
C GLY A 48 -21.53 -0.10 4.75
N GLY A 49 -21.39 -1.40 4.66
CA GLY A 49 -22.32 -2.23 3.90
C GLY A 49 -22.00 -3.71 3.95
N GLU A 50 -22.83 -4.49 3.28
CA GLU A 50 -22.66 -5.92 3.13
C GLU A 50 -22.32 -6.27 1.70
N PHE A 51 -21.40 -7.20 1.52
CA PHE A 51 -21.03 -7.73 0.20
C PHE A 51 -20.68 -9.21 0.29
N HIS A 52 -20.57 -9.87 -0.87
CA HIS A 52 -20.09 -11.24 -0.94
C HIS A 52 -18.60 -11.26 -1.23
N HIS A 53 -17.82 -11.79 -0.30
CA HIS A 53 -16.39 -12.03 -0.45
C HIS A 53 -16.17 -13.45 -0.96
N GLY A 54 -15.20 -13.63 -1.85
CA GLY A 54 -14.92 -14.90 -2.50
C GLY A 54 -15.60 -15.04 -3.86
N VAL A 55 -15.31 -16.14 -4.54
CA VAL A 55 -15.74 -16.38 -5.93
C VAL A 55 -17.03 -17.15 -6.00
N VAL A 56 -17.85 -16.82 -7.02
CA VAL A 56 -19.07 -17.56 -7.34
C VAL A 56 -18.72 -18.99 -7.80
N ALA A 57 -19.61 -19.94 -7.51
CA ALA A 57 -19.38 -21.36 -7.82
C ALA A 57 -19.15 -21.65 -9.33
N ALA A 58 -19.69 -20.79 -10.19
CA ALA A 58 -19.55 -20.92 -11.66
C ALA A 58 -18.17 -20.50 -12.20
N ASP A 59 -17.34 -19.82 -11.42
CA ASP A 59 -16.00 -19.42 -11.84
C ASP A 59 -15.05 -20.62 -11.75
N THR A 60 -14.71 -21.17 -12.92
CA THR A 60 -13.82 -22.33 -13.07
C THR A 60 -12.33 -21.98 -12.98
N MET A 61 -11.98 -20.69 -13.06
CA MET A 61 -10.60 -20.20 -12.98
C MET A 61 -10.19 -19.86 -11.54
N ALA A 62 -11.14 -19.86 -10.62
CA ALA A 62 -10.91 -19.51 -9.23
C ALA A 62 -10.05 -20.52 -8.49
N MET A 63 -9.11 -20.02 -7.72
CA MET A 63 -8.26 -20.85 -6.85
C MET A 63 -9.01 -21.32 -5.60
N ASN A 64 -8.56 -22.41 -4.98
CA ASN A 64 -9.23 -22.98 -3.82
C ASN A 64 -9.32 -22.02 -2.62
N HIS A 65 -8.34 -21.16 -2.43
CA HIS A 65 -8.32 -20.18 -1.31
C HIS A 65 -9.27 -18.99 -1.52
N GLU A 66 -9.83 -18.83 -2.72
CA GLU A 66 -10.86 -17.84 -3.01
C GLU A 66 -12.28 -18.35 -2.70
N ARG A 67 -12.40 -19.57 -2.21
CA ARG A 67 -13.67 -20.27 -1.88
C ARG A 67 -13.76 -20.57 -0.40
N PRO A 68 -14.97 -20.66 0.18
CA PRO A 68 -16.27 -20.41 -0.45
C PRO A 68 -16.61 -18.92 -0.52
N GLN A 69 -17.53 -18.54 -1.40
CA GLN A 69 -18.16 -17.23 -1.32
C GLN A 69 -18.97 -17.12 -0.03
N HIS A 70 -18.81 -16.03 0.71
CA HIS A 70 -19.52 -15.78 1.95
C HIS A 70 -19.87 -14.30 2.10
N LYS A 71 -20.90 -14.02 2.88
CA LYS A 71 -21.38 -12.67 3.14
C LYS A 71 -20.51 -12.01 4.21
N VAL A 72 -20.12 -10.77 3.95
CA VAL A 72 -19.28 -9.96 4.83
C VAL A 72 -19.95 -8.62 5.03
N ALA A 73 -19.98 -8.13 6.26
CA ALA A 73 -20.39 -6.78 6.61
C ALA A 73 -19.17 -5.97 7.05
N VAL A 74 -19.06 -4.74 6.59
CA VAL A 74 -18.01 -3.80 7.01
C VAL A 74 -18.64 -2.50 7.51
N ASP A 75 -18.04 -1.92 8.52
CA ASP A 75 -18.40 -0.58 8.98
C ASP A 75 -17.92 0.48 8.00
N GLY A 76 -18.54 1.67 8.05
CA GLY A 76 -18.07 2.81 7.28
C GLY A 76 -16.72 3.31 7.77
N PHE A 77 -15.88 3.82 6.84
CA PHE A 77 -14.53 4.28 7.14
C PHE A 77 -14.11 5.43 6.21
N LEU A 78 -13.09 6.16 6.62
CA LEU A 78 -12.44 7.16 5.80
C LEU A 78 -11.28 6.52 5.03
N MET A 79 -11.18 6.83 3.74
CA MET A 79 -10.11 6.36 2.86
C MET A 79 -9.45 7.54 2.15
N ASP A 80 -8.15 7.49 1.96
CA ASP A 80 -7.47 8.46 1.09
C ASP A 80 -7.95 8.32 -0.35
N THR A 81 -8.08 9.45 -1.05
CA THR A 81 -8.53 9.49 -2.44
C THR A 81 -7.49 8.99 -3.43
N HIS A 82 -6.26 8.87 -3.02
CA HIS A 82 -5.14 8.37 -3.80
C HIS A 82 -4.07 7.73 -2.91
N GLU A 83 -3.13 7.05 -3.52
CA GLU A 83 -1.95 6.51 -2.85
C GLU A 83 -1.08 7.63 -2.28
N VAL A 84 -0.25 7.28 -1.27
CA VAL A 84 0.72 8.22 -0.70
C VAL A 84 1.69 8.68 -1.78
N THR A 85 1.78 9.99 -1.96
CA THR A 85 2.63 10.59 -2.99
C THR A 85 4.08 10.76 -2.53
N ASN A 86 4.99 10.99 -3.49
CA ASN A 86 6.39 11.29 -3.20
C ASN A 86 6.53 12.53 -2.30
N ALA A 87 5.74 13.58 -2.53
CA ALA A 87 5.78 14.80 -1.72
C ALA A 87 5.33 14.55 -0.28
N GLN A 88 4.26 13.76 -0.10
CA GLN A 88 3.77 13.40 1.24
C GLN A 88 4.78 12.53 1.99
N PHE A 89 5.39 11.55 1.31
CA PHE A 89 6.39 10.69 1.92
C PHE A 89 7.69 11.43 2.22
N ALA A 90 8.12 12.37 1.36
CA ALA A 90 9.27 13.23 1.60
C ALA A 90 9.09 14.05 2.89
N LYS A 91 7.91 14.66 3.09
CA LYS A 91 7.59 15.39 4.32
C LYS A 91 7.74 14.50 5.58
N PHE A 92 7.22 13.27 5.52
CA PHE A 92 7.39 12.30 6.62
C PHE A 92 8.87 12.01 6.91
N VAL A 93 9.66 11.78 5.87
CA VAL A 93 11.10 11.49 6.01
C VAL A 93 11.85 12.70 6.58
N ASP A 94 11.56 13.89 6.08
CA ASP A 94 12.22 15.13 6.51
C ASP A 94 11.93 15.45 8.00
N GLU A 95 10.70 15.18 8.46
CA GLU A 95 10.32 15.42 9.85
C GLU A 95 10.85 14.36 10.84
N ASN A 96 11.10 13.12 10.39
CA ASN A 96 11.42 11.99 11.26
C ASN A 96 12.81 11.39 11.03
N GLY A 97 13.52 11.79 9.98
CA GLY A 97 14.80 11.17 9.58
C GLY A 97 14.67 9.68 9.22
N TYR A 98 13.49 9.28 8.73
CA TYR A 98 13.22 7.87 8.45
C TYR A 98 14.09 7.35 7.30
N VAL A 99 14.73 6.19 7.51
CA VAL A 99 15.52 5.49 6.48
C VAL A 99 14.76 4.24 6.05
N THR A 100 14.42 4.14 4.76
CA THR A 100 13.67 3.00 4.22
C THR A 100 14.51 1.73 4.15
N VAL A 101 13.86 0.57 4.10
CA VAL A 101 14.54 -0.73 3.95
C VAL A 101 15.47 -0.75 2.73
N ALA A 102 15.04 -0.12 1.64
CA ALA A 102 15.83 -0.04 0.40
C ALA A 102 17.09 0.84 0.53
N GLU A 103 17.20 1.65 1.59
CA GLU A 103 18.34 2.54 1.88
C GLU A 103 19.24 1.99 2.99
N ARG A 104 18.83 0.92 3.70
CA ARG A 104 19.62 0.32 4.78
C ARG A 104 20.63 -0.68 4.25
N ALA A 105 21.76 -0.79 4.92
CA ALA A 105 22.71 -1.87 4.66
C ALA A 105 22.04 -3.23 4.91
N ILE A 106 22.33 -4.19 4.04
CA ILE A 106 21.82 -5.56 4.17
C ILE A 106 22.65 -6.30 5.24
N ASP A 107 21.99 -6.79 6.29
CA ASP A 107 22.59 -7.71 7.25
C ASP A 107 22.37 -9.15 6.76
N TRP A 108 23.46 -9.87 6.51
CA TRP A 108 23.40 -11.26 6.09
C TRP A 108 22.86 -12.18 7.21
N GLU A 109 23.14 -11.85 8.47
CA GLU A 109 22.66 -12.67 9.58
C GLU A 109 21.13 -12.66 9.71
N ASP A 110 20.51 -11.52 9.42
CA ASP A 110 19.05 -11.40 9.34
C ASP A 110 18.52 -12.05 8.06
N MET A 111 19.17 -11.84 6.93
CA MET A 111 18.73 -12.36 5.64
C MET A 111 18.78 -13.89 5.57
N LYS A 112 19.82 -14.52 6.17
CA LYS A 112 19.97 -15.99 6.16
C LYS A 112 18.84 -16.72 6.87
N GLN A 113 18.09 -16.05 7.75
CA GLN A 113 16.93 -16.65 8.42
C GLN A 113 15.73 -16.80 7.46
N GLN A 114 15.73 -16.09 6.33
CA GLN A 114 14.65 -16.06 5.33
C GLN A 114 14.94 -16.94 4.11
N VAL A 115 16.12 -17.55 4.04
CA VAL A 115 16.54 -18.42 2.94
C VAL A 115 16.73 -19.85 3.43
N PRO A 116 16.71 -20.87 2.53
CA PRO A 116 16.91 -22.26 2.93
C PRO A 116 18.21 -22.48 3.73
N PRO A 117 18.19 -23.33 4.76
CA PRO A 117 19.40 -23.66 5.53
C PRO A 117 20.55 -24.13 4.62
N GLY A 118 21.76 -23.63 4.88
CA GLY A 118 22.92 -23.98 4.08
C GLY A 118 23.13 -23.12 2.82
N THR A 119 22.27 -22.13 2.58
CA THR A 119 22.47 -21.16 1.49
C THR A 119 23.77 -20.40 1.71
N PRO A 120 24.73 -20.42 0.78
CA PRO A 120 26.00 -19.71 0.96
C PRO A 120 25.79 -18.19 0.92
N LYS A 121 26.59 -17.46 1.71
CA LYS A 121 26.57 -16.00 1.68
C LYS A 121 26.94 -15.52 0.26
N PRO A 122 26.11 -14.67 -0.37
CA PRO A 122 26.48 -14.02 -1.62
C PRO A 122 27.69 -13.10 -1.45
N TYR A 123 28.35 -12.75 -2.56
CA TYR A 123 29.42 -11.76 -2.53
C TYR A 123 28.91 -10.40 -2.00
N ASP A 124 29.73 -9.71 -1.22
CA ASP A 124 29.38 -8.39 -0.66
C ASP A 124 29.05 -7.35 -1.74
N SER A 125 29.57 -7.51 -2.96
CA SER A 125 29.22 -6.69 -4.11
C SER A 125 27.76 -6.81 -4.54
N ILE A 126 27.08 -7.91 -4.16
CA ILE A 126 25.65 -8.18 -4.44
C ILE A 126 24.79 -7.81 -3.23
N LEU A 127 25.35 -7.96 -2.01
CA LEU A 127 24.68 -7.62 -0.76
C LEU A 127 24.72 -6.09 -0.51
N GLN A 128 24.26 -5.33 -1.49
CA GLN A 128 24.17 -3.87 -1.38
C GLN A 128 22.68 -3.47 -1.34
N GLN A 129 22.42 -2.37 -0.62
CA GLN A 129 21.07 -1.81 -0.53
C GLN A 129 20.50 -1.51 -1.91
N GLY A 130 19.22 -1.71 -2.05
CA GLY A 130 18.51 -1.53 -3.30
C GLY A 130 17.06 -2.05 -3.23
N SER A 131 16.48 -2.21 -4.38
CA SER A 131 15.11 -2.72 -4.48
C SER A 131 14.88 -3.44 -5.80
N LEU A 132 13.79 -4.21 -5.86
CA LEU A 132 13.34 -4.83 -7.11
C LEU A 132 12.71 -3.78 -8.02
N VAL A 133 13.17 -3.72 -9.25
CA VAL A 133 12.65 -2.84 -10.31
C VAL A 133 12.01 -3.69 -11.39
N PHE A 134 10.83 -3.27 -11.84
CA PHE A 134 10.12 -3.97 -12.92
C PHE A 134 10.89 -3.83 -14.23
N LYS A 135 11.11 -4.96 -14.89
CA LYS A 135 11.73 -5.07 -16.20
C LYS A 135 10.68 -5.56 -17.20
N LYS A 136 10.30 -4.69 -18.13
CA LYS A 136 9.37 -5.07 -19.20
C LYS A 136 9.94 -6.24 -20.00
N THR A 137 9.17 -7.32 -20.15
CA THR A 137 9.53 -8.45 -20.99
C THR A 137 9.24 -8.15 -22.47
N GLN A 138 9.99 -8.76 -23.37
CA GLN A 138 9.78 -8.60 -24.83
C GLN A 138 8.64 -9.46 -25.35
N SER A 139 8.31 -10.54 -24.64
CA SER A 139 7.26 -11.49 -24.96
C SER A 139 6.49 -11.91 -23.72
N SER A 140 5.41 -12.66 -23.89
CA SER A 140 4.69 -13.27 -22.78
C SER A 140 5.59 -14.20 -21.97
N VAL A 141 5.45 -14.15 -20.65
CA VAL A 141 6.22 -14.99 -19.73
C VAL A 141 5.57 -16.36 -19.67
N PRO A 142 6.29 -17.43 -20.04
CA PRO A 142 5.72 -18.77 -20.12
C PRO A 142 5.46 -19.40 -18.75
N ASN A 143 6.11 -18.88 -17.70
CA ASN A 143 6.06 -19.43 -16.35
C ASN A 143 6.14 -18.28 -15.32
N LEU A 144 5.12 -18.17 -14.46
CA LEU A 144 5.04 -17.14 -13.44
C LEU A 144 5.78 -17.50 -12.13
N PHE A 145 6.41 -18.67 -12.02
CA PHE A 145 7.17 -19.06 -10.83
C PHE A 145 8.56 -18.44 -10.79
N ASP A 146 9.11 -18.07 -11.95
CA ASP A 146 10.40 -17.39 -12.05
C ASP A 146 10.20 -15.89 -12.26
N TYR A 147 10.09 -15.15 -11.15
CA TYR A 147 9.89 -13.70 -11.15
C TYR A 147 11.11 -12.92 -11.68
N SER A 148 12.30 -13.52 -11.77
CA SER A 148 13.51 -12.87 -12.32
C SER A 148 13.36 -12.47 -13.79
N GLN A 149 12.37 -13.02 -14.49
CA GLN A 149 12.06 -12.67 -15.86
C GLN A 149 11.56 -11.24 -16.02
N TRP A 150 10.85 -10.69 -15.01
CA TRP A 150 10.28 -9.34 -15.03
C TRP A 150 10.62 -8.48 -13.81
N TRP A 151 11.38 -9.01 -12.84
CA TRP A 151 11.95 -8.24 -11.76
C TRP A 151 13.47 -8.35 -11.78
N VAL A 152 14.15 -7.23 -11.52
CA VAL A 152 15.61 -7.19 -11.37
C VAL A 152 15.97 -6.46 -10.09
N TRP A 153 16.86 -7.06 -9.29
CA TRP A 153 17.48 -6.35 -8.17
C TRP A 153 18.36 -5.22 -8.70
N LYS A 154 18.06 -4.00 -8.27
CA LYS A 154 18.80 -2.82 -8.66
C LYS A 154 19.44 -2.17 -7.45
N ILE A 155 20.77 -2.22 -7.36
CA ILE A 155 21.54 -1.57 -6.32
C ILE A 155 21.29 -0.06 -6.37
N GLY A 156 21.05 0.54 -5.20
CA GLY A 156 20.74 1.96 -5.05
C GLY A 156 19.35 2.39 -5.50
N ALA A 157 18.48 1.46 -5.93
CA ALA A 157 17.08 1.78 -6.16
C ALA A 157 16.36 1.95 -4.82
N ASN A 158 15.67 3.09 -4.65
CA ASN A 158 14.89 3.45 -3.48
C ASN A 158 13.83 4.47 -3.89
N TRP A 159 13.06 4.98 -2.95
CA TRP A 159 11.98 5.91 -3.24
C TRP A 159 12.43 7.23 -3.89
N ARG A 160 13.67 7.71 -3.61
CA ARG A 160 14.26 8.90 -4.27
C ARG A 160 14.83 8.59 -5.64
N HIS A 161 15.27 7.36 -5.84
CA HIS A 161 15.93 6.85 -7.05
C HIS A 161 15.20 5.60 -7.58
N PRO A 162 13.96 5.75 -8.14
CA PRO A 162 13.08 4.61 -8.45
C PRO A 162 13.64 3.63 -9.48
N GLN A 163 14.52 4.07 -10.34
CA GLN A 163 15.19 3.23 -11.35
C GLN A 163 16.67 2.99 -11.04
N GLY A 164 17.08 3.22 -9.79
CA GLY A 164 18.48 3.14 -9.33
C GLY A 164 19.24 4.46 -9.46
N PRO A 165 20.55 4.45 -9.18
CA PRO A 165 21.41 5.64 -9.24
C PRO A 165 21.27 6.40 -10.56
N GLY A 166 21.14 7.72 -10.48
CA GLY A 166 20.93 8.58 -11.64
C GLY A 166 19.46 8.80 -12.04
N SER A 167 18.51 8.08 -11.44
CA SER A 167 17.09 8.44 -11.53
C SER A 167 16.70 9.38 -10.40
N THR A 168 15.64 10.18 -10.62
CA THR A 168 15.14 11.14 -9.64
C THR A 168 13.60 11.18 -9.64
N ILE A 169 13.03 11.68 -8.55
CA ILE A 169 11.61 12.00 -8.40
C ILE A 169 11.32 13.49 -8.67
N ASP A 170 12.28 14.26 -9.15
CA ASP A 170 12.08 15.68 -9.48
C ASP A 170 10.94 15.83 -10.48
N GLY A 171 10.03 16.77 -10.19
CA GLY A 171 8.80 16.97 -10.98
C GLY A 171 7.75 15.87 -10.85
N LYS A 172 7.94 14.89 -9.94
CA LYS A 172 7.01 13.77 -9.69
C LYS A 172 6.47 13.78 -8.25
N GLY A 173 6.31 14.96 -7.67
CA GLY A 173 5.80 15.12 -6.31
C GLY A 173 4.46 14.43 -6.09
N ASP A 174 3.55 14.52 -7.07
CA ASP A 174 2.20 13.96 -7.03
C ASP A 174 2.12 12.49 -7.50
N HIS A 175 3.24 11.89 -7.90
CA HIS A 175 3.27 10.46 -8.23
C HIS A 175 3.31 9.61 -6.95
N PRO A 176 2.75 8.39 -6.98
CA PRO A 176 2.83 7.46 -5.86
C PRO A 176 4.27 7.15 -5.48
N VAL A 177 4.54 7.11 -4.18
CA VAL A 177 5.84 6.66 -3.67
C VAL A 177 6.01 5.16 -3.90
N VAL A 178 7.22 4.75 -4.28
CA VAL A 178 7.57 3.36 -4.58
C VAL A 178 8.72 2.86 -3.70
N HIS A 179 9.02 1.56 -3.74
CA HIS A 179 10.08 0.91 -2.95
C HIS A 179 9.92 1.04 -1.44
N ILE A 180 8.66 1.03 -0.97
CA ILE A 180 8.33 1.10 0.44
C ILE A 180 7.97 -0.30 0.94
N ALA A 181 8.70 -0.80 1.93
CA ALA A 181 8.38 -2.02 2.65
C ALA A 181 7.22 -1.79 3.63
N TYR A 182 6.61 -2.88 4.12
CA TYR A 182 5.49 -2.84 5.07
C TYR A 182 5.80 -1.98 6.31
N GLU A 183 7.00 -2.11 6.88
CA GLU A 183 7.39 -1.32 8.06
C GLU A 183 7.45 0.19 7.77
N GLY A 184 7.87 0.58 6.56
CA GLY A 184 7.87 1.98 6.14
C GLY A 184 6.45 2.52 5.97
N ALA A 185 5.55 1.72 5.41
CA ALA A 185 4.14 2.05 5.31
C ALA A 185 3.50 2.22 6.70
N LEU A 186 3.81 1.32 7.64
CA LEU A 186 3.32 1.38 9.01
C LEU A 186 3.86 2.62 9.76
N ALA A 187 5.15 2.93 9.58
CA ALA A 187 5.77 4.11 10.18
C ALA A 187 5.11 5.41 9.67
N TYR A 188 4.85 5.49 8.36
CA TYR A 188 4.11 6.61 7.77
C TYR A 188 2.69 6.71 8.32
N CYS A 189 1.97 5.60 8.45
CA CYS A 189 0.63 5.58 9.03
C CYS A 189 0.61 6.12 10.46
N ASN A 190 1.55 5.67 11.30
CA ASN A 190 1.66 6.12 12.68
C ASN A 190 1.94 7.63 12.78
N TRP A 191 2.83 8.14 11.94
CA TRP A 191 3.13 9.57 11.87
C TRP A 191 1.93 10.39 11.42
N SER A 192 1.21 9.94 10.38
CA SER A 192 0.08 10.67 9.81
C SER A 192 -1.24 10.48 10.58
N GLY A 193 -1.26 9.68 11.66
CA GLY A 193 -2.47 9.35 12.42
C GLY A 193 -3.44 8.47 11.66
N ARG A 194 -2.97 7.70 10.66
CA ARG A 194 -3.73 6.82 9.78
C ARG A 194 -3.43 5.35 10.09
N LYS A 195 -4.14 4.46 9.41
CA LYS A 195 -3.94 3.01 9.51
C LYS A 195 -3.85 2.39 8.13
N LEU A 196 -3.06 1.32 8.01
CA LEU A 196 -3.15 0.46 6.84
C LEU A 196 -4.50 -0.27 6.85
N PRO A 197 -5.16 -0.40 5.69
CA PRO A 197 -6.34 -1.24 5.59
C PRO A 197 -5.95 -2.68 5.96
N ASN A 198 -6.86 -3.37 6.65
CA ASN A 198 -6.69 -4.76 7.02
C ASN A 198 -7.93 -5.56 6.64
N CYS A 199 -7.75 -6.87 6.50
CA CYS A 199 -8.82 -7.82 6.21
C CYS A 199 -9.44 -8.40 7.49
N LYS A 200 -9.40 -7.69 8.61
CA LYS A 200 -10.14 -8.11 9.80
C LYS A 200 -11.61 -7.83 9.57
N ILE A 201 -12.26 -8.89 9.25
CA ILE A 201 -13.71 -9.06 9.16
C ILE A 201 -14.18 -9.57 10.51
#